data_816b34ab01242bc95d4699bebfefdb53
#
_entry.id   816b34ab01242bc95d4699bebfefdb53
#
_cell.length_a   1.000
_cell.length_b   1.000
_cell.length_c   1.000
_cell.angle_alpha   90.00
_cell.angle_beta   90.00
_cell.angle_gamma   90.00
#
_symmetry.space_group_name_H-M   'P 1'
#
loop_
_entity.id
_entity.type
_entity.pdbx_description
1 polymer ?
#
loop_
_entity_poly.entity_id
_entity_poly.type
_entity_poly.pdbx_seq_one_letter_code
_entity_poly.pdbx_strand_id
1 'polypeptide(L)'
;MKERIVLACSGSAGNLAAISRLASTFDADVVALTLDVGQSAELEGVRQAALAAGAVRAHVVDARDEFARHCIAASLDQPPPAAAGHAVARPLIASKLIEIARIEGAAVIAHSGDHSDHAGIESAARAIDPAIRVVAAPDGIALDVAPGVATTLWERSPEDAARTLTEPARLEIAFEDGMPVSVNGVPMALPELIESVATIAAAPAAVVFQAVHEALGADVSRAAGATVCLELCNGRHRVLSTQLS
;
A
#
# COMPACT_ATOMS: atom_id res chain seq x y z
N MET A 1 23.78 10.56 23.70
CA MET A 1 23.31 9.93 22.44
C MET A 1 22.17 10.80 21.96
N LYS A 2 22.18 11.26 20.70
CA LYS A 2 21.08 12.04 20.18
C LYS A 2 19.81 11.18 20.15
N GLU A 3 18.64 11.83 20.34
CA GLU A 3 17.34 11.18 20.11
C GLU A 3 17.23 10.72 18.64
N ARG A 4 16.57 9.60 18.39
CA ARG A 4 16.31 9.11 17.04
C ARG A 4 14.85 9.31 16.65
N ILE A 5 14.64 9.68 15.39
CA ILE A 5 13.32 9.81 14.77
C ILE A 5 13.29 8.89 13.55
N VAL A 6 12.28 8.02 13.45
CA VAL A 6 12.05 7.21 12.25
C VAL A 6 11.02 7.90 11.37
N LEU A 7 11.42 8.27 10.16
CA LEU A 7 10.59 8.99 9.18
C LEU A 7 10.11 8.07 8.06
N ALA A 8 8.80 8.01 7.80
CA ALA A 8 8.26 7.43 6.58
C ALA A 8 8.70 8.26 5.38
N CYS A 9 9.41 7.64 4.44
CA CYS A 9 10.05 8.32 3.31
C CYS A 9 9.69 7.63 1.99
N SER A 10 8.98 8.33 1.11
CA SER A 10 8.67 7.85 -0.25
C SER A 10 9.71 8.28 -1.30
N GLY A 11 10.71 9.05 -0.91
CA GLY A 11 11.69 9.63 -1.83
C GLY A 11 11.25 10.90 -2.55
N SER A 12 10.04 11.41 -2.28
CA SER A 12 9.62 12.71 -2.81
C SER A 12 10.50 13.86 -2.30
N ALA A 13 10.57 14.95 -3.03
CA ALA A 13 11.35 16.13 -2.63
C ALA A 13 10.94 16.63 -1.22
N GLY A 14 9.64 16.60 -0.90
CA GLY A 14 9.12 16.96 0.41
C GLY A 14 9.62 16.05 1.53
N ASN A 15 9.62 14.73 1.31
CA ASN A 15 10.14 13.76 2.26
C ASN A 15 11.64 13.94 2.50
N LEU A 16 12.42 14.13 1.42
CA LEU A 16 13.86 14.34 1.53
C LEU A 16 14.17 15.64 2.28
N ALA A 17 13.44 16.73 2.01
CA ALA A 17 13.57 17.98 2.76
C ALA A 17 13.17 17.85 4.24
N ALA A 18 12.22 16.98 4.56
CA ALA A 18 11.80 16.71 5.93
C ALA A 18 12.91 16.11 6.79
N ILE A 19 13.85 15.34 6.22
CA ILE A 19 14.97 14.73 6.93
C ILE A 19 15.81 15.81 7.63
N SER A 20 16.33 16.77 6.88
CA SER A 20 17.18 17.84 7.44
C SER A 20 16.41 18.76 8.41
N ARG A 21 15.11 19.00 8.14
CA ARG A 21 14.26 19.81 9.03
C ARG A 21 14.01 19.11 10.37
N LEU A 22 13.65 17.84 10.36
CA LEU A 22 13.47 17.06 11.59
C LEU A 22 14.76 17.00 12.40
N ALA A 23 15.89 16.73 11.74
CA ALA A 23 17.20 16.70 12.39
C ALA A 23 17.53 18.02 13.10
N SER A 24 17.28 19.16 12.45
CA SER A 24 17.54 20.50 13.00
C SER A 24 16.51 20.93 14.05
N THR A 25 15.22 20.64 13.85
CA THR A 25 14.17 21.08 14.75
C THR A 25 14.21 20.35 16.09
N PHE A 26 14.52 19.05 16.08
CA PHE A 26 14.51 18.19 17.25
C PHE A 26 15.92 17.88 17.79
N ASP A 27 16.98 18.41 17.18
CA ASP A 27 18.39 18.02 17.43
C ASP A 27 18.56 16.50 17.48
N ALA A 28 17.99 15.81 16.50
CA ALA A 28 17.86 14.35 16.47
C ALA A 28 18.54 13.73 15.24
N ASP A 29 18.85 12.45 15.37
CA ASP A 29 19.31 11.61 14.26
C ASP A 29 18.06 11.08 13.53
N VAL A 30 17.94 11.29 12.22
CA VAL A 30 16.80 10.81 11.43
C VAL A 30 17.16 9.51 10.74
N VAL A 31 16.30 8.51 10.91
CA VAL A 31 16.33 7.21 10.21
C VAL A 31 15.19 7.21 9.19
N ALA A 32 15.48 7.05 7.92
CA ALA A 32 14.45 6.96 6.89
C ALA A 32 13.95 5.52 6.73
N LEU A 33 12.63 5.35 6.58
CA LEU A 33 11.98 4.09 6.27
C LEU A 33 11.18 4.22 4.98
N THR A 34 11.54 3.42 3.99
CA THR A 34 10.80 3.26 2.74
C THR A 34 10.16 1.88 2.70
N LEU A 35 8.87 1.81 2.41
CA LEU A 35 8.18 0.54 2.20
C LEU A 35 8.09 0.24 0.71
N ASP A 36 8.47 -0.97 0.33
CA ASP A 36 8.14 -1.53 -0.97
C ASP A 36 6.70 -2.05 -0.92
N VAL A 37 5.81 -1.34 -1.57
CA VAL A 37 4.39 -1.72 -1.76
C VAL A 37 4.10 -1.97 -3.24
N GLY A 38 5.13 -2.32 -4.01
CA GLY A 38 5.06 -2.58 -5.44
C GLY A 38 4.97 -1.31 -6.30
N GLN A 39 5.44 -0.17 -5.78
CA GLN A 39 5.59 1.04 -6.57
C GLN A 39 6.71 0.88 -7.62
N SER A 40 6.55 1.55 -8.76
CA SER A 40 7.53 1.51 -9.87
C SER A 40 8.83 2.30 -9.61
N ALA A 41 9.01 2.85 -8.40
CA ALA A 41 10.18 3.62 -8.04
C ALA A 41 11.42 2.72 -7.85
N GLU A 42 12.59 3.20 -8.25
CA GLU A 42 13.86 2.57 -7.92
C GLU A 42 14.18 2.80 -6.44
N LEU A 43 13.87 1.81 -5.61
CA LEU A 43 13.95 1.91 -4.14
C LEU A 43 15.37 2.12 -3.63
N GLU A 44 16.39 1.56 -4.31
CA GLU A 44 17.78 1.83 -3.95
C GLU A 44 18.15 3.29 -4.20
N GLY A 45 17.66 3.90 -5.27
CA GLY A 45 17.80 5.34 -5.52
C GLY A 45 17.16 6.17 -4.41
N VAL A 46 15.97 5.79 -3.95
CA VAL A 46 15.29 6.43 -2.80
C VAL A 46 16.14 6.33 -1.54
N ARG A 47 16.70 5.16 -1.26
CA ARG A 47 17.58 4.93 -0.11
C ARG A 47 18.82 5.83 -0.16
N GLN A 48 19.48 5.91 -1.31
CA GLN A 48 20.65 6.76 -1.49
C GLN A 48 20.30 8.25 -1.36
N ALA A 49 19.18 8.67 -1.91
CA ALA A 49 18.71 10.06 -1.79
C ALA A 49 18.41 10.43 -0.33
N ALA A 50 17.81 9.53 0.46
CA ALA A 50 17.56 9.77 1.87
C ALA A 50 18.86 9.92 2.68
N LEU A 51 19.87 9.07 2.41
CA LEU A 51 21.20 9.20 3.03
C LEU A 51 21.88 10.52 2.63
N ALA A 52 21.82 10.89 1.36
CA ALA A 52 22.35 12.15 0.87
C ALA A 52 21.63 13.39 1.47
N ALA A 53 20.36 13.26 1.82
CA ALA A 53 19.57 14.29 2.50
C ALA A 53 19.88 14.42 4.01
N GLY A 54 20.76 13.55 4.55
CA GLY A 54 21.22 13.61 5.92
C GLY A 54 20.63 12.57 6.87
N ALA A 55 19.89 11.57 6.36
CA ALA A 55 19.48 10.43 7.19
C ALA A 55 20.73 9.65 7.66
N VAL A 56 20.81 9.31 8.95
CA VAL A 56 21.92 8.50 9.50
C VAL A 56 21.82 7.03 9.08
N ARG A 57 20.61 6.58 8.77
CA ARG A 57 20.29 5.27 8.20
C ARG A 57 19.08 5.37 7.29
N ALA A 58 18.99 4.46 6.33
CA ALA A 58 17.82 4.33 5.47
C ALA A 58 17.50 2.84 5.26
N HIS A 59 16.32 2.46 5.69
CA HIS A 59 15.77 1.11 5.55
C HIS A 59 14.83 1.07 4.35
N VAL A 60 14.90 -0.01 3.57
CA VAL A 60 13.91 -0.38 2.57
C VAL A 60 13.35 -1.73 2.99
N VAL A 61 12.06 -1.80 3.20
CA VAL A 61 11.38 -3.00 3.69
C VAL A 61 10.38 -3.48 2.65
N ASP A 62 10.50 -4.73 2.22
CA ASP A 62 9.50 -5.37 1.37
C ASP A 62 8.23 -5.59 2.19
N ALA A 63 7.18 -4.89 1.84
CA ALA A 63 5.87 -4.93 2.48
C ALA A 63 4.75 -5.29 1.47
N ARG A 64 5.10 -5.82 0.28
CA ARG A 64 4.15 -6.09 -0.81
C ARG A 64 3.08 -7.09 -0.41
N ASP A 65 3.44 -8.17 0.26
CA ASP A 65 2.47 -9.19 0.70
C ASP A 65 1.52 -8.63 1.78
N GLU A 66 2.08 -7.95 2.79
CA GLU A 66 1.27 -7.33 3.85
C GLU A 66 0.35 -6.23 3.30
N PHE A 67 0.86 -5.41 2.37
CA PHE A 67 0.06 -4.38 1.70
C PHE A 67 -1.07 -5.01 0.87
N ALA A 68 -0.79 -6.06 0.11
CA ALA A 68 -1.78 -6.80 -0.65
C ALA A 68 -2.90 -7.33 0.25
N ARG A 69 -2.56 -7.93 1.38
CA ARG A 69 -3.55 -8.41 2.39
C ARG A 69 -4.43 -7.29 2.90
N HIS A 70 -3.85 -6.14 3.25
CA HIS A 70 -4.61 -4.99 3.72
C HIS A 70 -5.57 -4.45 2.65
N CYS A 71 -5.12 -4.35 1.40
CA CYS A 71 -5.96 -3.89 0.29
C CYS A 71 -7.12 -4.84 0.02
N ILE A 72 -6.86 -6.15 -0.01
CA ILE A 72 -7.89 -7.16 -0.24
C ILE A 72 -8.90 -7.17 0.90
N ALA A 73 -8.45 -7.22 2.15
CA ALA A 73 -9.35 -7.20 3.30
C ALA A 73 -10.23 -5.95 3.31
N ALA A 74 -9.67 -4.76 3.06
CA ALA A 74 -10.42 -3.52 2.98
C ALA A 74 -11.44 -3.53 1.83
N SER A 75 -11.07 -4.11 0.67
CA SER A 75 -11.96 -4.16 -0.50
C SER A 75 -13.12 -5.12 -0.32
N LEU A 76 -12.92 -6.20 0.44
CA LEU A 76 -13.97 -7.20 0.72
C LEU A 76 -14.90 -6.77 1.86
N ASP A 77 -14.42 -5.93 2.79
CA ASP A 77 -15.25 -5.40 3.89
C ASP A 77 -16.06 -4.17 3.43
N GLN A 78 -15.39 -3.15 2.96
CA GLN A 78 -16.01 -1.95 2.37
C GLN A 78 -15.11 -1.47 1.22
N PRO A 79 -15.54 -1.58 -0.06
CA PRO A 79 -14.69 -1.23 -1.17
C PRO A 79 -14.28 0.25 -1.07
N PRO A 80 -12.98 0.52 -0.83
CA PRO A 80 -12.50 1.88 -0.86
C PRO A 80 -12.58 2.41 -2.31
N PRO A 81 -12.70 3.74 -2.51
CA PRO A 81 -12.49 4.32 -3.83
C PRO A 81 -11.20 3.79 -4.44
N ALA A 82 -11.18 3.56 -5.75
CA ALA A 82 -10.03 2.97 -6.46
C ALA A 82 -8.68 3.68 -6.19
N ALA A 83 -8.71 4.94 -5.77
CA ALA A 83 -7.55 5.77 -5.42
C ALA A 83 -7.18 5.77 -3.91
N ALA A 84 -7.68 4.83 -3.12
CA ALA A 84 -7.52 4.85 -1.66
C ALA A 84 -6.38 3.99 -1.13
N GLY A 85 -5.46 3.51 -1.99
CA GLY A 85 -4.32 2.69 -1.58
C GLY A 85 -3.50 3.32 -0.45
N HIS A 86 -3.28 4.63 -0.50
CA HIS A 86 -2.60 5.35 0.59
C HIS A 86 -3.35 5.30 1.92
N ALA A 87 -4.68 5.44 1.91
CA ALA A 87 -5.48 5.37 3.13
C ALA A 87 -5.45 3.97 3.76
N VAL A 88 -5.51 2.94 2.93
CA VAL A 88 -5.40 1.54 3.34
C VAL A 88 -4.00 1.20 3.87
N ALA A 89 -2.96 1.87 3.36
CA ALA A 89 -1.58 1.66 3.80
C ALA A 89 -1.27 2.27 5.18
N ARG A 90 -2.05 3.21 5.72
CA ARG A 90 -1.75 3.91 6.99
C ARG A 90 -1.48 2.97 8.17
N PRO A 91 -2.29 1.94 8.45
CA PRO A 91 -2.01 0.99 9.52
C PRO A 91 -0.70 0.23 9.32
N LEU A 92 -0.40 -0.15 8.08
CA LEU A 92 0.83 -0.83 7.72
C LEU A 92 2.04 0.10 7.91
N ILE A 93 1.95 1.35 7.44
CA ILE A 93 3.01 2.36 7.64
C ILE A 93 3.27 2.55 9.12
N ALA A 94 2.24 2.73 9.94
CA ALA A 94 2.37 2.89 11.39
C ALA A 94 3.04 1.68 12.04
N SER A 95 2.63 0.46 11.68
CA SER A 95 3.21 -0.78 12.20
C SER A 95 4.71 -0.88 11.87
N LYS A 96 5.10 -0.63 10.62
CA LYS A 96 6.49 -0.71 10.19
C LYS A 96 7.35 0.41 10.77
N LEU A 97 6.81 1.62 10.93
CA LEU A 97 7.50 2.70 11.64
C LEU A 97 7.82 2.31 13.08
N ILE A 98 6.87 1.69 13.79
CA ILE A 98 7.08 1.24 15.18
C ILE A 98 8.08 0.08 15.24
N GLU A 99 8.02 -0.86 14.31
CA GLU A 99 8.97 -1.96 14.21
C GLU A 99 10.41 -1.43 14.08
N ILE A 100 10.64 -0.52 13.14
CA ILE A 100 11.95 0.10 12.95
C ILE A 100 12.33 1.01 14.13
N ALA A 101 11.39 1.73 14.72
CA ALA A 101 11.64 2.54 15.91
C ALA A 101 12.17 1.69 17.09
N ARG A 102 11.61 0.51 17.29
CA ARG A 102 12.09 -0.45 18.30
C ARG A 102 13.51 -0.95 17.99
N ILE A 103 13.79 -1.28 16.74
CA ILE A 103 15.12 -1.72 16.29
C ILE A 103 16.16 -0.60 16.50
N GLU A 104 15.81 0.63 16.18
CA GLU A 104 16.68 1.80 16.27
C GLU A 104 16.72 2.45 17.65
N GLY A 105 15.92 1.98 18.61
CA GLY A 105 15.79 2.58 19.94
C GLY A 105 15.21 4.00 19.90
N ALA A 106 14.31 4.27 18.94
CA ALA A 106 13.65 5.56 18.78
C ALA A 106 12.31 5.58 19.54
N ALA A 107 12.02 6.70 20.19
CA ALA A 107 10.72 6.94 20.84
C ALA A 107 9.78 7.80 19.98
N VAL A 108 10.24 8.22 18.81
CA VAL A 108 9.52 9.15 17.91
C VAL A 108 9.46 8.56 16.51
N ILE A 109 8.28 8.60 15.93
CA ILE A 109 8.06 8.34 14.50
C ILE A 109 7.53 9.59 13.82
N ALA A 110 7.85 9.75 12.55
CA ALA A 110 7.48 10.93 11.77
C ALA A 110 6.94 10.54 10.39
N HIS A 111 6.13 11.41 9.83
CA HIS A 111 5.67 11.36 8.45
C HIS A 111 5.50 12.79 7.89
N SER A 112 5.44 12.91 6.55
CA SER A 112 5.25 14.19 5.85
C SER A 112 3.90 14.27 5.13
N GLY A 113 2.94 13.40 5.48
CA GLY A 113 1.59 13.41 4.93
C GLY A 113 0.76 14.61 5.40
N ASP A 114 -0.41 14.76 4.81
CA ASP A 114 -1.36 15.80 5.18
C ASP A 114 -2.00 15.54 6.57
N HIS A 115 -2.94 16.41 6.95
CA HIS A 115 -3.62 16.30 8.24
C HIS A 115 -4.42 14.99 8.40
N SER A 116 -4.98 14.47 7.31
CA SER A 116 -5.75 13.21 7.35
C SER A 116 -4.82 12.01 7.49
N ASP A 117 -3.63 12.04 6.89
CA ASP A 117 -2.59 11.04 7.06
C ASP A 117 -2.05 11.05 8.48
N HIS A 118 -1.85 12.26 9.05
CA HIS A 118 -1.41 12.39 10.45
C HIS A 118 -2.38 11.70 11.40
N ALA A 119 -3.66 12.04 11.33
CA ALA A 119 -4.68 11.45 12.21
C ALA A 119 -4.78 9.92 12.06
N GLY A 120 -4.69 9.42 10.83
CA GLY A 120 -4.75 7.99 10.54
C GLY A 120 -3.53 7.22 11.05
N ILE A 121 -2.32 7.73 10.81
CA ILE A 121 -1.07 7.12 11.27
C ILE A 121 -0.98 7.21 12.79
N GLU A 122 -1.32 8.36 13.39
CA GLU A 122 -1.31 8.55 14.83
C GLU A 122 -2.27 7.58 15.54
N SER A 123 -3.50 7.45 15.04
CA SER A 123 -4.49 6.52 15.59
C SER A 123 -4.00 5.08 15.52
N ALA A 124 -3.47 4.65 14.37
CA ALA A 124 -2.94 3.31 14.19
C ALA A 124 -1.70 3.05 15.06
N ALA A 125 -0.81 4.04 15.17
CA ALA A 125 0.40 3.93 15.99
C ALA A 125 0.08 3.81 17.47
N ARG A 126 -0.85 4.60 17.99
CA ARG A 126 -1.28 4.53 19.39
C ARG A 126 -1.98 3.22 19.75
N ALA A 127 -2.66 2.61 18.80
CA ALA A 127 -3.25 1.28 19.00
C ALA A 127 -2.19 0.18 19.18
N ILE A 128 -1.00 0.34 18.57
CA ILE A 128 0.11 -0.62 18.65
C ILE A 128 1.02 -0.30 19.83
N ASP A 129 1.35 0.97 20.03
CA ASP A 129 2.24 1.45 21.08
C ASP A 129 1.77 2.82 21.60
N PRO A 130 1.02 2.85 22.73
CA PRO A 130 0.52 4.10 23.29
C PRO A 130 1.60 5.09 23.72
N ALA A 131 2.84 4.64 23.93
CA ALA A 131 3.95 5.48 24.38
C ALA A 131 4.70 6.15 23.21
N ILE A 132 4.49 5.69 21.97
CA ILE A 132 5.18 6.24 20.80
C ILE A 132 4.69 7.67 20.52
N ARG A 133 5.62 8.58 20.26
CA ARG A 133 5.30 9.95 19.84
C ARG A 133 5.26 10.03 18.31
N VAL A 134 4.15 10.52 17.78
CA VAL A 134 3.97 10.74 16.35
C VAL A 134 4.12 12.22 16.05
N VAL A 135 4.95 12.59 15.09
CA VAL A 135 5.13 13.98 14.67
C VAL A 135 4.93 14.12 13.16
N ALA A 136 4.21 15.17 12.75
CA ALA A 136 4.21 15.59 11.37
C ALA A 136 5.52 16.36 11.11
N ALA A 137 6.14 16.15 9.95
CA ALA A 137 7.27 16.96 9.56
C ALA A 137 6.82 18.44 9.43
N PRO A 138 7.61 19.40 9.94
CA PRO A 138 7.29 20.82 9.84
C PRO A 138 7.10 21.19 8.36
N ASP A 139 6.06 21.98 8.06
CA ASP A 139 5.68 22.38 6.72
C ASP A 139 5.43 21.18 5.80
N GLY A 140 4.56 20.26 6.24
CA GLY A 140 4.10 19.16 5.42
C GLY A 140 3.62 19.67 4.07
N ILE A 141 4.53 19.65 3.09
CA ILE A 141 4.12 19.75 1.70
C ILE A 141 3.25 18.52 1.55
N ALA A 142 1.95 18.73 1.34
CA ALA A 142 1.03 17.69 0.95
C ALA A 142 1.79 16.74 0.03
N LEU A 143 1.62 15.44 0.20
CA LEU A 143 2.13 14.50 -0.77
C LEU A 143 1.68 15.03 -2.14
N ASP A 144 2.53 15.84 -2.73
CA ASP A 144 2.41 16.18 -4.13
C ASP A 144 2.71 14.85 -4.83
N VAL A 145 1.66 14.04 -4.91
CA VAL A 145 1.60 12.92 -5.84
C VAL A 145 1.57 13.63 -7.19
N ALA A 146 2.75 14.07 -7.63
CA ALA A 146 2.91 14.60 -8.96
C ALA A 146 2.28 13.57 -9.92
N PRO A 147 1.50 14.00 -10.90
CA PRO A 147 0.98 13.10 -11.92
C PRO A 147 2.18 12.36 -12.52
N GLY A 148 2.28 11.04 -12.26
CA GLY A 148 3.44 10.20 -12.61
C GLY A 148 4.23 9.65 -11.44
N VAL A 149 3.87 9.94 -10.17
CA VAL A 149 4.47 9.27 -9.01
C VAL A 149 3.94 7.85 -8.90
N ALA A 150 4.88 6.97 -8.64
CA ALA A 150 4.75 5.54 -8.49
C ALA A 150 3.46 5.12 -7.78
N THR A 151 2.53 4.59 -8.55
CA THR A 151 1.32 3.96 -8.05
C THR A 151 1.68 2.65 -7.38
N THR A 152 1.03 2.34 -6.27
CA THR A 152 1.18 1.05 -5.59
C THR A 152 0.79 -0.10 -6.51
N LEU A 153 1.18 -1.33 -6.17
CA LEU A 153 0.75 -2.52 -6.93
C LEU A 153 -0.78 -2.63 -7.05
N TRP A 154 -1.52 -2.05 -6.12
CA TRP A 154 -2.98 -2.08 -6.08
C TRP A 154 -3.65 -1.14 -7.10
N GLU A 155 -3.03 0.02 -7.32
CA GLU A 155 -3.56 1.09 -8.18
C GLU A 155 -2.91 1.12 -9.55
N ARG A 156 -1.80 0.39 -9.71
CA ARG A 156 -1.02 0.39 -10.95
C ARG A 156 -1.82 -0.23 -12.08
N SER A 157 -1.99 0.53 -13.15
CA SER A 157 -2.41 -0.04 -14.43
C SER A 157 -1.24 -0.78 -15.05
N PRO A 158 -1.47 -1.95 -15.68
CA PRO A 158 -0.43 -2.61 -16.48
C PRO A 158 0.13 -1.63 -17.53
N GLU A 159 1.41 -1.73 -17.84
CA GLU A 159 2.06 -0.89 -18.85
C GLU A 159 1.34 -0.96 -20.20
N ASP A 160 0.69 -2.08 -20.47
CA ASP A 160 -0.15 -2.33 -21.64
C ASP A 160 -1.64 -1.98 -21.46
N ALA A 161 -2.03 -1.24 -20.40
CA ALA A 161 -3.44 -0.88 -20.17
C ALA A 161 -4.04 0.01 -21.28
N ALA A 162 -3.21 0.56 -22.17
CA ALA A 162 -3.63 1.14 -23.43
C ALA A 162 -4.14 0.09 -24.45
N ARG A 163 -3.96 -1.22 -24.16
CA ARG A 163 -4.54 -2.29 -24.96
C ARG A 163 -6.04 -2.37 -24.65
N THR A 164 -6.80 -1.76 -25.52
CA THR A 164 -8.23 -2.06 -25.61
C THR A 164 -8.38 -3.57 -25.80
N LEU A 165 -9.00 -4.25 -24.84
CA LEU A 165 -9.30 -5.67 -25.01
C LEU A 165 -10.24 -5.80 -26.22
N THR A 166 -9.78 -6.43 -27.26
CA THR A 166 -10.59 -6.70 -28.48
C THR A 166 -11.64 -7.77 -28.21
N GLU A 167 -11.38 -8.65 -27.25
CA GLU A 167 -12.29 -9.69 -26.78
C GLU A 167 -12.40 -9.62 -25.25
N PRO A 168 -13.57 -9.99 -24.66
CA PRO A 168 -13.71 -10.05 -23.21
C PRO A 168 -12.72 -11.03 -22.59
N ALA A 169 -11.98 -10.60 -21.57
CA ALA A 169 -11.13 -11.46 -20.77
C ALA A 169 -11.97 -12.17 -19.71
N ARG A 170 -11.74 -13.48 -19.55
CA ARG A 170 -12.33 -14.26 -18.47
C ARG A 170 -11.33 -14.40 -17.33
N LEU A 171 -11.81 -14.11 -16.13
CA LEU A 171 -11.02 -14.16 -14.90
C LEU A 171 -11.76 -14.98 -13.86
N GLU A 172 -11.11 -16.03 -13.36
CA GLU A 172 -11.59 -16.84 -12.25
C GLU A 172 -10.66 -16.63 -11.07
N ILE A 173 -11.21 -16.22 -9.92
CA ILE A 173 -10.45 -16.02 -8.67
C ILE A 173 -11.03 -16.96 -7.62
N ALA A 174 -10.19 -17.85 -7.06
CA ALA A 174 -10.56 -18.67 -5.92
C ALA A 174 -10.06 -18.05 -4.62
N PHE A 175 -10.89 -18.17 -3.59
CA PHE A 175 -10.66 -17.64 -2.25
C PHE A 175 -10.67 -18.74 -1.23
N GLU A 176 -9.81 -18.65 -0.22
CA GLU A 176 -9.80 -19.44 1.01
C GLU A 176 -9.71 -18.50 2.20
N ASP A 177 -10.59 -18.68 3.19
CA ASP A 177 -10.65 -17.82 4.39
C ASP A 177 -10.65 -16.31 4.09
N GLY A 178 -11.38 -15.89 3.05
CA GLY A 178 -11.49 -14.51 2.62
C GLY A 178 -10.27 -13.95 1.89
N MET A 179 -9.24 -14.77 1.58
CA MET A 179 -8.07 -14.36 0.80
C MET A 179 -8.04 -15.05 -0.56
N PRO A 180 -7.72 -14.34 -1.65
CA PRO A 180 -7.56 -14.98 -2.94
C PRO A 180 -6.28 -15.84 -2.95
N VAL A 181 -6.41 -17.06 -3.47
CA VAL A 181 -5.33 -18.05 -3.50
C VAL A 181 -4.92 -18.48 -4.89
N SER A 182 -5.78 -18.28 -5.88
CA SER A 182 -5.45 -18.64 -7.27
C SER A 182 -6.19 -17.77 -8.28
N VAL A 183 -5.60 -17.68 -9.48
CA VAL A 183 -6.18 -17.05 -10.66
C VAL A 183 -6.22 -18.07 -11.80
N ASN A 184 -7.40 -18.27 -12.38
CA ASN A 184 -7.62 -19.25 -13.47
C ASN A 184 -7.07 -20.65 -13.12
N GLY A 185 -7.25 -21.07 -11.86
CA GLY A 185 -6.80 -22.35 -11.33
C GLY A 185 -5.29 -22.43 -11.02
N VAL A 186 -4.52 -21.34 -11.18
CA VAL A 186 -3.08 -21.30 -10.88
C VAL A 186 -2.87 -20.65 -9.51
N PRO A 187 -2.39 -21.40 -8.49
CA PRO A 187 -2.03 -20.83 -7.19
C PRO A 187 -0.80 -19.91 -7.31
N MET A 188 -0.81 -18.80 -6.59
CA MET A 188 0.32 -17.86 -6.58
C MET A 188 0.34 -16.99 -5.32
N ALA A 189 1.49 -16.36 -5.04
CA ALA A 189 1.60 -15.41 -3.95
C ALA A 189 0.74 -14.15 -4.19
N LEU A 190 0.30 -13.49 -3.12
CA LEU A 190 -0.63 -12.36 -3.24
C LEU A 190 -0.14 -11.21 -4.14
N PRO A 191 1.11 -10.76 -4.06
CA PRO A 191 1.61 -9.73 -4.97
C PRO A 191 1.53 -10.14 -6.44
N GLU A 192 1.94 -11.37 -6.76
CA GLU A 192 1.87 -11.94 -8.12
C GLU A 192 0.41 -12.10 -8.58
N LEU A 193 -0.48 -12.49 -7.67
CA LEU A 193 -1.91 -12.61 -7.92
C LEU A 193 -2.51 -11.26 -8.32
N ILE A 194 -2.22 -10.20 -7.57
CA ILE A 194 -2.69 -8.85 -7.87
C ILE A 194 -2.17 -8.37 -9.23
N GLU A 195 -0.89 -8.59 -9.53
CA GLU A 195 -0.31 -8.24 -10.82
C GLU A 195 -0.93 -9.04 -11.97
N SER A 196 -1.18 -10.33 -11.77
CA SER A 196 -1.84 -11.19 -12.75
C SER A 196 -3.27 -10.75 -13.02
N VAL A 197 -4.03 -10.45 -11.97
CA VAL A 197 -5.40 -9.92 -12.06
C VAL A 197 -5.42 -8.61 -12.85
N ALA A 198 -4.54 -7.67 -12.51
CA ALA A 198 -4.45 -6.39 -13.21
C ALA A 198 -4.08 -6.57 -14.69
N THR A 199 -3.15 -7.47 -14.99
CA THR A 199 -2.69 -7.75 -16.36
C THR A 199 -3.80 -8.38 -17.21
N ILE A 200 -4.51 -9.39 -16.68
CA ILE A 200 -5.60 -10.06 -17.40
C ILE A 200 -6.76 -9.11 -17.64
N ALA A 201 -7.09 -8.29 -16.63
CA ALA A 201 -8.18 -7.32 -16.70
C ALA A 201 -7.86 -6.09 -17.55
N ALA A 202 -6.59 -5.85 -17.87
CA ALA A 202 -6.08 -4.58 -18.42
C ALA A 202 -6.57 -3.36 -17.61
N ALA A 203 -6.63 -3.50 -16.29
CA ALA A 203 -7.15 -2.51 -15.34
C ALA A 203 -6.46 -2.65 -13.98
N PRO A 204 -6.45 -1.60 -13.13
CA PRO A 204 -5.96 -1.72 -11.76
C PRO A 204 -6.66 -2.85 -10.99
N ALA A 205 -5.93 -3.58 -10.15
CA ALA A 205 -6.50 -4.63 -9.31
C ALA A 205 -7.63 -4.10 -8.42
N ALA A 206 -7.53 -2.86 -7.94
CA ALA A 206 -8.57 -2.19 -7.18
C ALA A 206 -9.95 -2.24 -7.85
N VAL A 207 -10.00 -2.04 -9.17
CA VAL A 207 -11.25 -2.08 -9.95
C VAL A 207 -11.81 -3.50 -10.02
N VAL A 208 -10.93 -4.50 -10.17
CA VAL A 208 -11.35 -5.91 -10.24
C VAL A 208 -11.88 -6.39 -8.89
N PHE A 209 -11.17 -6.07 -7.80
CA PHE A 209 -11.62 -6.48 -6.46
C PHE A 209 -12.89 -5.74 -5.99
N GLN A 210 -13.16 -4.54 -6.50
CA GLN A 210 -14.46 -3.91 -6.33
C GLN A 210 -15.57 -4.74 -7.00
N ALA A 211 -15.35 -5.21 -8.22
CA ALA A 211 -16.29 -6.10 -8.91
C ALA A 211 -16.49 -7.43 -8.18
N VAL A 212 -15.44 -7.99 -7.58
CA VAL A 212 -15.51 -9.18 -6.72
C VAL A 212 -16.38 -8.92 -5.50
N HIS A 213 -16.18 -7.78 -4.81
CA HIS A 213 -17.02 -7.40 -3.67
C HIS A 213 -18.50 -7.29 -4.05
N GLU A 214 -18.82 -6.63 -5.17
CA GLU A 214 -20.19 -6.54 -5.66
C GLU A 214 -20.81 -7.92 -5.98
N ALA A 215 -19.99 -8.87 -6.44
CA ALA A 215 -20.40 -10.22 -6.78
C ALA A 215 -20.69 -11.09 -5.54
N LEU A 216 -19.89 -10.95 -4.50
CA LEU A 216 -19.89 -11.81 -3.32
C LEU A 216 -20.70 -11.21 -2.15
N GLY A 217 -20.82 -9.88 -2.11
CA GLY A 217 -21.46 -9.19 -0.99
C GLY A 217 -20.72 -9.44 0.34
N ALA A 218 -21.42 -9.27 1.45
CA ALA A 218 -20.85 -9.44 2.80
C ALA A 218 -20.55 -10.89 3.20
N ASP A 219 -20.83 -11.87 2.33
CA ASP A 219 -20.71 -13.29 2.68
C ASP A 219 -19.29 -13.86 2.46
N VAL A 220 -18.40 -13.13 1.76
CA VAL A 220 -17.04 -13.61 1.42
C VAL A 220 -16.18 -13.88 2.65
N SER A 221 -16.26 -12.98 3.63
CA SER A 221 -15.45 -13.11 4.86
C SER A 221 -15.91 -14.26 5.79
N ARG A 222 -17.04 -14.89 5.46
CA ARG A 222 -17.63 -15.98 6.23
C ARG A 222 -17.58 -17.33 5.54
N ALA A 223 -17.29 -17.35 4.23
CA ALA A 223 -17.18 -18.59 3.48
C ALA A 223 -15.81 -19.21 3.69
N ALA A 224 -15.77 -20.53 3.98
CA ALA A 224 -14.52 -21.27 4.04
C ALA A 224 -13.79 -21.29 2.69
N GLY A 225 -14.55 -21.19 1.60
CA GLY A 225 -14.02 -21.03 0.26
C GLY A 225 -15.04 -20.34 -0.66
N ALA A 226 -14.54 -19.64 -1.66
CA ALA A 226 -15.36 -19.04 -2.71
C ALA A 226 -14.63 -19.05 -4.05
N THR A 227 -15.38 -19.11 -5.14
CA THR A 227 -14.84 -18.92 -6.48
C THR A 227 -15.72 -17.91 -7.22
N VAL A 228 -15.09 -16.86 -7.75
CA VAL A 228 -15.75 -15.83 -8.54
C VAL A 228 -15.23 -15.87 -9.96
N CYS A 229 -16.17 -15.96 -10.91
CA CYS A 229 -15.88 -15.89 -12.33
C CYS A 229 -16.39 -14.57 -12.90
N LEU A 230 -15.49 -13.77 -13.46
CA LEU A 230 -15.78 -12.47 -14.06
C LEU A 230 -15.48 -12.50 -15.57
N GLU A 231 -16.26 -11.75 -16.31
CA GLU A 231 -15.92 -11.34 -17.67
C GLU A 231 -15.63 -9.85 -17.67
N LEU A 232 -14.48 -9.49 -18.20
CA LEU A 232 -13.93 -8.13 -18.16
C LEU A 232 -13.72 -7.63 -19.58
N CYS A 233 -14.21 -6.44 -19.90
CA CYS A 233 -14.02 -5.81 -21.19
C CYS A 233 -14.01 -4.29 -21.05
N ASN A 234 -12.88 -3.66 -21.38
CA ASN A 234 -12.74 -2.19 -21.42
C ASN A 234 -13.27 -1.46 -20.18
N GLY A 235 -12.86 -1.90 -19.00
CA GLY A 235 -13.26 -1.31 -17.71
C GLY A 235 -14.68 -1.65 -17.28
N ARG A 236 -15.40 -2.48 -18.04
CA ARG A 236 -16.71 -3.05 -17.64
C ARG A 236 -16.50 -4.47 -17.15
N HIS A 237 -17.26 -4.86 -16.15
CA HIS A 237 -17.24 -6.23 -15.63
C HIS A 237 -18.66 -6.83 -15.68
N ARG A 238 -18.71 -8.15 -15.80
CA ARG A 238 -19.91 -8.95 -15.67
C ARG A 238 -19.58 -10.19 -14.84
N VAL A 239 -20.35 -10.42 -13.80
CA VAL A 239 -20.27 -11.66 -13.01
C VAL A 239 -20.88 -12.79 -13.81
N LEU A 240 -20.12 -13.84 -14.06
CA LEU A 240 -20.57 -15.04 -14.74
C LEU A 240 -21.09 -16.09 -13.76
N SER A 241 -20.39 -16.29 -12.68
CA SER A 241 -20.77 -17.23 -11.61
C SER A 241 -20.10 -16.88 -10.30
N THR A 242 -20.76 -17.26 -9.20
CA THR A 242 -20.23 -17.22 -7.84
C THR A 242 -20.56 -18.55 -7.21
N GLN A 243 -19.55 -19.24 -6.63
CA GLN A 243 -19.71 -20.49 -5.89
C GLN A 243 -19.13 -20.27 -4.50
N LEU A 244 -19.88 -20.63 -3.48
CA LEU A 244 -19.46 -20.64 -2.08
C LEU A 244 -19.37 -22.09 -1.62
N SER A 245 -18.32 -22.45 -0.90
CA SER A 245 -18.06 -23.79 -0.35
C SER A 245 -17.84 -23.74 1.17
#